data_26235d9e0e5d5687922394f5aa816fe4
#
_entry.id   26235d9e0e5d5687922394f5aa816fe4
#
_cell.length_a   1.000
_cell.length_b   1.000
_cell.length_c   1.000
_cell.angle_alpha   90.00
_cell.angle_beta   90.00
_cell.angle_gamma   90.00
#
_symmetry.space_group_name_H-M   'P 1'
#
loop_
_entity.id
_entity.type
_entity.pdbx_description
1 polymer ?
#
loop_
_entity_poly.entity_id
_entity_poly.type
_entity_poly.pdbx_seq_one_letter_code
_entity_poly.pdbx_strand_id
1 'polypeptide(L)'
;MVQEGRGKATAAEIVFDHVWHHYPGRAVAAIQDLSLTIPAGEICVLIGPSGGGKTTALKMVNRLIPISKGDITIDGRSVQSMDVIELRRGIGYVIQQVGLFPHMRVEDNIATTPRLLGWPDAEIRGRVRELIELVGLDPEEHARTYPSKLSGGQRQRVGLARAMAADPPLMLMDEPFGAIDPITRERLQDDFLRLHQTIRKTVIFVTHDIDEAIKMGDRIAILRPGGLLAHYDTPENILAKPADDFVARFVGADRGLKRLSLRTLREIELLDAPPETERPGLPSASEGTKVRDALSIMLTSGNPSLLVTDGEGTVRGMVTIDLITALLSTTERSAVP
;
A
#
# COMPACT_ATOMS: atom_id res chain seq x y z
N MET A 1 -22.95 16.57 -30.81
CA MET A 1 -22.89 15.25 -30.13
C MET A 1 -22.05 15.46 -28.89
N VAL A 2 -22.68 15.53 -27.73
CA VAL A 2 -22.02 15.63 -26.42
C VAL A 2 -21.34 14.27 -26.21
N GLN A 3 -20.00 14.25 -26.15
CA GLN A 3 -19.27 13.05 -25.73
C GLN A 3 -19.65 12.79 -24.28
N GLU A 4 -20.28 11.65 -24.04
CA GLU A 4 -20.44 11.09 -22.70
C GLU A 4 -19.05 11.08 -22.03
N GLY A 5 -18.96 11.68 -20.85
CA GLY A 5 -17.73 11.71 -20.07
C GLY A 5 -17.17 10.29 -19.91
N ARG A 6 -15.88 10.11 -20.13
CA ARG A 6 -15.20 8.82 -19.91
C ARG A 6 -15.51 8.37 -18.50
N GLY A 7 -16.26 7.26 -18.35
CA GLY A 7 -16.51 6.65 -17.07
C GLY A 7 -15.18 6.36 -16.38
N LYS A 8 -15.10 6.57 -15.04
CA LYS A 8 -13.92 6.19 -14.27
C LYS A 8 -13.62 4.71 -14.56
N ALA A 9 -12.37 4.40 -14.89
CA ALA A 9 -11.97 3.01 -15.11
C ALA A 9 -12.24 2.22 -13.81
N THR A 10 -12.91 1.08 -13.93
CA THR A 10 -13.10 0.16 -12.81
C THR A 10 -11.76 -0.47 -12.44
N ALA A 11 -11.58 -0.82 -11.16
CA ALA A 11 -10.42 -1.58 -10.73
C ALA A 11 -10.41 -2.96 -11.40
N ALA A 12 -9.22 -3.50 -11.67
CA ALA A 12 -9.04 -4.77 -12.38
C ALA A 12 -8.58 -5.88 -11.43
N GLU A 13 -9.11 -7.10 -11.57
CA GLU A 13 -8.56 -8.27 -10.92
C GLU A 13 -7.27 -8.72 -11.63
N ILE A 14 -6.28 -9.18 -10.86
CA ILE A 14 -5.03 -9.71 -11.39
C ILE A 14 -4.84 -11.14 -10.91
N VAL A 15 -4.58 -12.05 -11.84
CA VAL A 15 -4.30 -13.46 -11.52
C VAL A 15 -2.93 -13.84 -12.06
N PHE A 16 -2.08 -14.35 -11.18
CA PHE A 16 -0.86 -15.08 -11.54
C PHE A 16 -1.21 -16.57 -11.50
N ASP A 17 -1.05 -17.25 -12.64
CA ASP A 17 -1.37 -18.66 -12.79
C ASP A 17 -0.12 -19.46 -13.16
N HIS A 18 0.44 -20.18 -12.17
CA HIS A 18 1.64 -21.01 -12.30
C HIS A 18 2.80 -20.30 -13.03
N VAL A 19 3.09 -19.05 -12.64
CA VAL A 19 4.04 -18.17 -13.33
C VAL A 19 5.48 -18.53 -13.01
N TRP A 20 6.31 -18.64 -14.04
CA TRP A 20 7.74 -18.90 -13.96
C TRP A 20 8.54 -17.86 -14.73
N HIS A 21 9.73 -17.54 -14.21
CA HIS A 21 10.73 -16.75 -14.95
C HIS A 21 12.14 -17.20 -14.66
N HIS A 22 12.93 -17.39 -15.71
CA HIS A 22 14.36 -17.68 -15.67
C HIS A 22 15.12 -16.58 -16.39
N TYR A 23 16.10 -15.97 -15.72
CA TYR A 23 17.06 -15.12 -16.39
C TYR A 23 18.10 -15.96 -17.13
N PRO A 24 18.50 -15.59 -18.35
CA PRO A 24 19.58 -16.28 -19.09
C PRO A 24 20.85 -16.40 -18.25
N GLY A 25 21.46 -17.59 -18.24
CA GLY A 25 22.70 -17.86 -17.50
C GLY A 25 22.57 -18.03 -15.98
N ARG A 26 21.34 -18.01 -15.42
CA ARG A 26 21.08 -18.32 -14.01
C ARG A 26 20.58 -19.73 -13.85
N ALA A 27 21.18 -20.50 -12.91
CA ALA A 27 20.75 -21.88 -12.62
C ALA A 27 19.41 -21.92 -11.87
N VAL A 28 19.11 -20.90 -11.07
CA VAL A 28 17.88 -20.82 -10.27
C VAL A 28 16.92 -19.82 -10.90
N ALA A 29 15.66 -20.20 -10.99
CA ALA A 29 14.59 -19.31 -11.46
C ALA A 29 14.46 -18.09 -10.53
N ALA A 30 14.11 -16.95 -11.10
CA ALA A 30 13.79 -15.75 -10.33
C ALA A 30 12.35 -15.78 -9.81
N ILE A 31 11.47 -16.50 -10.50
CA ILE A 31 10.09 -16.78 -10.10
C ILE A 31 9.84 -18.26 -10.37
N GLN A 32 9.29 -18.98 -9.37
CA GLN A 32 8.98 -20.39 -9.43
C GLN A 32 7.54 -20.61 -9.01
N ASP A 33 6.71 -21.05 -9.96
CA ASP A 33 5.33 -21.49 -9.71
C ASP A 33 4.48 -20.48 -8.90
N LEU A 34 4.63 -19.21 -9.22
CA LEU A 34 3.89 -18.16 -8.51
C LEU A 34 2.43 -18.17 -8.93
N SER A 35 1.55 -18.48 -7.97
CA SER A 35 0.10 -18.48 -8.15
C SER A 35 -0.55 -17.67 -7.05
N LEU A 36 -1.26 -16.59 -7.42
CA LEU A 36 -2.04 -15.75 -6.50
C LEU A 36 -3.07 -14.93 -7.27
N THR A 37 -4.17 -14.61 -6.61
CA THR A 37 -5.22 -13.72 -7.16
C THR A 37 -5.28 -12.45 -6.33
N ILE A 38 -5.19 -11.31 -6.97
CA ILE A 38 -5.33 -9.98 -6.37
C ILE A 38 -6.71 -9.45 -6.73
N PRO A 39 -7.63 -9.33 -5.75
CA PRO A 39 -8.97 -8.81 -6.00
C PRO A 39 -8.96 -7.38 -6.51
N ALA A 40 -9.96 -7.04 -7.32
CA ALA A 40 -10.13 -5.69 -7.83
C ALA A 40 -10.28 -4.67 -6.70
N GLY A 41 -9.52 -3.58 -6.75
CA GLY A 41 -9.59 -2.49 -5.79
C GLY A 41 -8.82 -2.71 -4.50
N GLU A 42 -8.08 -3.82 -4.36
CA GLU A 42 -7.20 -4.08 -3.22
C GLU A 42 -5.75 -3.66 -3.49
N ILE A 43 -5.04 -3.32 -2.42
CA ILE A 43 -3.58 -3.16 -2.40
C ILE A 43 -2.97 -4.51 -2.02
N CYS A 44 -2.29 -5.17 -2.96
CA CYS A 44 -1.49 -6.34 -2.69
C CYS A 44 -0.01 -5.97 -2.54
N VAL A 45 0.57 -6.23 -1.37
CA VAL A 45 1.98 -5.97 -1.12
C VAL A 45 2.80 -7.22 -1.38
N LEU A 46 3.76 -7.15 -2.31
CA LEU A 46 4.77 -8.18 -2.51
C LEU A 46 5.98 -7.88 -1.63
N ILE A 47 6.29 -8.75 -0.69
CA ILE A 47 7.41 -8.58 0.23
C ILE A 47 8.26 -9.85 0.29
N GLY A 48 9.51 -9.72 0.75
CA GLY A 48 10.45 -10.83 0.89
C GLY A 48 11.89 -10.35 0.82
N PRO A 49 12.88 -11.23 1.07
CA PRO A 49 14.29 -10.90 1.04
C PRO A 49 14.75 -10.47 -0.36
N SER A 50 15.98 -9.93 -0.44
CA SER A 50 16.64 -9.69 -1.72
C SER A 50 16.73 -10.98 -2.53
N GLY A 51 16.44 -10.91 -3.82
CA GLY A 51 16.36 -12.11 -4.68
C GLY A 51 15.05 -12.90 -4.57
N GLY A 52 14.07 -12.41 -3.80
CA GLY A 52 12.73 -13.01 -3.70
C GLY A 52 11.83 -12.79 -4.93
N GLY A 53 12.32 -12.17 -6.00
CA GLY A 53 11.57 -12.04 -7.25
C GLY A 53 10.51 -10.95 -7.30
N LYS A 54 10.34 -10.15 -6.24
CA LYS A 54 9.29 -9.10 -6.13
C LYS A 54 9.20 -8.17 -7.34
N THR A 55 10.29 -7.45 -7.62
CA THR A 55 10.40 -6.55 -8.78
C THR A 55 10.28 -7.31 -10.11
N THR A 56 10.73 -8.57 -10.17
CA THR A 56 10.56 -9.43 -11.35
C THR A 56 9.08 -9.72 -11.58
N ALA A 57 8.35 -10.17 -10.56
CA ALA A 57 6.90 -10.41 -10.64
C ALA A 57 6.14 -9.16 -11.09
N LEU A 58 6.44 -8.00 -10.46
CA LEU A 58 5.83 -6.73 -10.82
C LEU A 58 6.12 -6.34 -12.28
N LYS A 59 7.36 -6.51 -12.77
CA LYS A 59 7.76 -6.21 -14.15
C LYS A 59 7.18 -7.18 -15.18
N MET A 60 6.78 -8.37 -14.78
CA MET A 60 6.11 -9.32 -15.68
C MET A 60 4.68 -8.89 -15.99
N VAL A 61 3.98 -8.25 -15.04
CA VAL A 61 2.60 -7.75 -15.26
C VAL A 61 2.53 -6.76 -16.44
N ASN A 62 3.49 -5.84 -16.57
CA ASN A 62 3.54 -4.89 -17.66
C ASN A 62 4.45 -5.33 -18.83
N ARG A 63 4.82 -6.62 -18.86
CA ARG A 63 5.66 -7.25 -19.90
C ARG A 63 7.00 -6.51 -20.12
N LEU A 64 7.60 -5.96 -19.07
CA LEU A 64 9.01 -5.51 -19.10
C LEU A 64 9.96 -6.70 -18.96
N ILE A 65 9.49 -7.79 -18.36
CA ILE A 65 10.16 -9.08 -18.25
C ILE A 65 9.20 -10.15 -18.83
N PRO A 66 9.69 -11.07 -19.68
CA PRO A 66 8.84 -12.11 -20.25
C PRO A 66 8.44 -13.17 -19.24
N ILE A 67 7.28 -13.77 -19.42
CA ILE A 67 6.82 -14.95 -18.71
C ILE A 67 7.43 -16.17 -19.38
N SER A 68 8.13 -17.05 -18.63
CA SER A 68 8.72 -18.27 -19.19
C SER A 68 7.74 -19.42 -19.25
N LYS A 69 6.85 -19.56 -18.25
CA LYS A 69 5.73 -20.52 -18.19
C LYS A 69 4.60 -19.90 -17.35
N GLY A 70 3.39 -20.43 -17.51
CA GLY A 70 2.20 -19.91 -16.86
C GLY A 70 1.68 -18.65 -17.57
N ASP A 71 0.78 -17.95 -16.91
CA ASP A 71 0.19 -16.72 -17.43
C ASP A 71 -0.11 -15.72 -16.33
N ILE A 72 -0.25 -14.44 -16.73
CA ILE A 72 -0.78 -13.38 -15.88
C ILE A 72 -1.99 -12.79 -16.62
N THR A 73 -3.12 -12.70 -15.93
CA THR A 73 -4.32 -12.10 -16.51
C THR A 73 -4.73 -10.83 -15.78
N ILE A 74 -5.30 -9.88 -16.49
CA ILE A 74 -5.93 -8.66 -16.01
C ILE A 74 -7.38 -8.72 -16.45
N ASP A 75 -8.33 -8.81 -15.52
CA ASP A 75 -9.76 -9.03 -15.79
C ASP A 75 -9.99 -10.22 -16.73
N GLY A 76 -9.30 -11.34 -16.50
CA GLY A 76 -9.39 -12.56 -17.29
C GLY A 76 -8.70 -12.51 -18.64
N ARG A 77 -8.09 -11.38 -19.05
CA ARG A 77 -7.35 -11.25 -20.33
C ARG A 77 -5.86 -11.45 -20.09
N SER A 78 -5.27 -12.43 -20.79
CA SER A 78 -3.82 -12.68 -20.71
C SER A 78 -3.02 -11.46 -21.15
N VAL A 79 -2.07 -11.03 -20.29
CA VAL A 79 -1.14 -9.95 -20.63
C VAL A 79 -0.30 -10.28 -21.88
N GLN A 80 -0.08 -11.58 -22.17
CA GLN A 80 0.69 -12.03 -23.32
C GLN A 80 -0.05 -11.82 -24.65
N SER A 81 -1.40 -11.84 -24.61
CA SER A 81 -2.25 -11.66 -25.78
C SER A 81 -2.57 -10.19 -26.10
N MET A 82 -2.34 -9.27 -25.15
CA MET A 82 -2.62 -7.84 -25.32
C MET A 82 -1.53 -7.17 -26.17
N ASP A 83 -1.90 -6.10 -26.88
CA ASP A 83 -0.89 -5.20 -27.44
C ASP A 83 -0.07 -4.58 -26.31
N VAL A 84 1.26 -4.60 -26.44
CA VAL A 84 2.16 -4.17 -25.36
C VAL A 84 2.06 -2.67 -25.06
N ILE A 85 1.73 -1.86 -26.06
CA ILE A 85 1.59 -0.41 -25.91
C ILE A 85 0.28 -0.10 -25.19
N GLU A 86 -0.80 -0.75 -25.58
CA GLU A 86 -2.11 -0.63 -24.93
C GLU A 86 -2.04 -1.09 -23.46
N LEU A 87 -1.44 -2.26 -23.20
CA LEU A 87 -1.23 -2.77 -21.85
C LEU A 87 -0.51 -1.74 -20.98
N ARG A 88 0.64 -1.22 -21.43
CA ARG A 88 1.44 -0.26 -20.64
C ARG A 88 0.78 1.10 -20.46
N ARG A 89 -0.03 1.55 -21.42
CA ARG A 89 -0.83 2.79 -21.30
C ARG A 89 -1.98 2.64 -20.31
N GLY A 90 -2.50 1.41 -20.14
CA GLY A 90 -3.54 1.07 -19.18
C GLY A 90 -3.03 0.85 -17.75
N ILE A 91 -1.72 0.89 -17.50
CA ILE A 91 -1.12 0.63 -16.19
C ILE A 91 -0.41 1.89 -15.68
N GLY A 92 -0.73 2.30 -14.47
CA GLY A 92 0.05 3.32 -13.75
C GLY A 92 1.30 2.69 -13.16
N TYR A 93 2.49 3.23 -13.47
CA TYR A 93 3.74 2.65 -12.98
C TYR A 93 4.59 3.66 -12.24
N VAL A 94 4.83 3.39 -10.95
CA VAL A 94 5.77 4.12 -10.09
C VAL A 94 7.03 3.27 -9.94
N ILE A 95 8.13 3.72 -10.51
CA ILE A 95 9.44 3.04 -10.44
C ILE A 95 10.24 3.52 -9.23
N GLN A 96 11.14 2.68 -8.72
CA GLN A 96 12.00 2.91 -7.56
C GLN A 96 12.77 4.25 -7.61
N GLN A 97 13.25 4.66 -8.77
CA GLN A 97 13.88 5.96 -8.98
C GLN A 97 12.94 6.90 -9.73
N VAL A 98 11.93 7.41 -9.13
CA VAL A 98 10.85 8.29 -9.60
C VAL A 98 10.70 8.48 -11.13
N GLY A 99 11.80 8.43 -11.90
CA GLY A 99 11.86 8.42 -13.37
C GLY A 99 11.15 9.60 -14.03
N LEU A 100 11.12 10.78 -13.40
CA LEU A 100 10.60 11.98 -14.04
C LEU A 100 11.51 12.39 -15.19
N PHE A 101 10.92 12.89 -16.26
CA PHE A 101 11.65 13.48 -17.38
C PHE A 101 12.29 14.79 -16.94
N PRO A 102 13.62 14.89 -16.79
CA PRO A 102 14.27 16.05 -16.17
C PRO A 102 14.16 17.34 -16.99
N HIS A 103 13.94 17.20 -18.29
CA HIS A 103 13.77 18.31 -19.25
C HIS A 103 12.30 18.75 -19.40
N MET A 104 11.35 18.09 -18.74
CA MET A 104 9.94 18.43 -18.75
C MET A 104 9.52 19.03 -17.41
N ARG A 105 8.58 19.98 -17.45
CA ARG A 105 7.96 20.54 -16.24
C ARG A 105 7.11 19.50 -15.52
N VAL A 106 6.70 19.78 -14.30
CA VAL A 106 5.80 18.91 -13.51
C VAL A 106 4.50 18.64 -14.27
N GLU A 107 3.85 19.68 -14.77
CA GLU A 107 2.62 19.56 -15.55
C GLU A 107 2.78 18.66 -16.78
N ASP A 108 3.91 18.77 -17.48
CA ASP A 108 4.19 17.95 -18.68
C ASP A 108 4.52 16.51 -18.32
N ASN A 109 5.24 16.28 -17.20
CA ASN A 109 5.49 14.93 -16.69
C ASN A 109 4.18 14.22 -16.38
N ILE A 110 3.24 14.87 -15.69
CA ILE A 110 1.94 14.31 -15.34
C ILE A 110 1.09 14.10 -16.62
N ALA A 111 1.11 15.05 -17.55
CA ALA A 111 0.34 15.00 -18.77
C ALA A 111 0.79 13.93 -19.79
N THR A 112 1.93 13.27 -19.56
CA THR A 112 2.55 12.38 -20.55
C THR A 112 1.60 11.29 -21.04
N THR A 113 1.02 10.49 -20.14
CA THR A 113 0.14 9.37 -20.52
C THR A 113 -1.20 9.85 -21.12
N PRO A 114 -1.89 10.84 -20.54
CA PRO A 114 -3.08 11.42 -21.17
C PRO A 114 -2.86 11.94 -22.59
N ARG A 115 -1.73 12.61 -22.85
CA ARG A 115 -1.36 13.05 -24.22
C ARG A 115 -1.18 11.86 -25.18
N LEU A 116 -0.49 10.81 -24.74
CA LEU A 116 -0.31 9.58 -25.53
C LEU A 116 -1.63 8.87 -25.83
N LEU A 117 -2.64 9.06 -24.99
CA LEU A 117 -4.00 8.55 -25.16
C LEU A 117 -4.89 9.50 -25.99
N GLY A 118 -4.37 10.65 -26.43
CA GLY A 118 -5.10 11.62 -27.24
C GLY A 118 -6.19 12.35 -26.49
N TRP A 119 -6.03 12.60 -25.18
CA TRP A 119 -6.99 13.39 -24.42
C TRP A 119 -7.00 14.85 -24.89
N PRO A 120 -8.14 15.54 -24.84
CA PRO A 120 -8.22 16.97 -25.15
C PRO A 120 -7.37 17.79 -24.16
N ASP A 121 -6.69 18.83 -24.65
CA ASP A 121 -5.82 19.67 -23.81
C ASP A 121 -6.54 20.32 -22.62
N ALA A 122 -7.82 20.67 -22.76
CA ALA A 122 -8.59 21.22 -21.66
C ALA A 122 -8.81 20.21 -20.53
N GLU A 123 -9.09 18.95 -20.88
CA GLU A 123 -9.25 17.83 -19.93
C GLU A 123 -7.91 17.52 -19.25
N ILE A 124 -6.81 17.48 -20.01
CA ILE A 124 -5.46 17.26 -19.48
C ILE A 124 -5.12 18.34 -18.44
N ARG A 125 -5.35 19.63 -18.76
CA ARG A 125 -5.05 20.71 -17.82
C ARG A 125 -5.84 20.59 -16.51
N GLY A 126 -7.12 20.27 -16.60
CA GLY A 126 -7.96 20.03 -15.42
C GLY A 126 -7.45 18.88 -14.59
N ARG A 127 -7.15 17.75 -15.24
CA ARG A 127 -6.63 16.53 -14.57
C ARG A 127 -5.27 16.74 -13.92
N VAL A 128 -4.36 17.43 -14.58
CA VAL A 128 -3.04 17.78 -14.04
C VAL A 128 -3.17 18.60 -12.77
N ARG A 129 -4.02 19.65 -12.79
CA ARG A 129 -4.26 20.50 -11.61
C ARG A 129 -4.83 19.69 -10.45
N GLU A 130 -5.89 18.92 -10.71
CA GLU A 130 -6.50 18.00 -9.73
C GLU A 130 -5.45 17.09 -9.08
N LEU A 131 -4.58 16.47 -9.89
CA LEU A 131 -3.58 15.53 -9.39
C LEU A 131 -2.45 16.18 -8.60
N ILE A 132 -2.03 17.39 -8.97
CA ILE A 132 -1.05 18.15 -8.20
C ILE A 132 -1.62 18.50 -6.82
N GLU A 133 -2.86 18.96 -6.74
CA GLU A 133 -3.57 19.21 -5.47
C GLU A 133 -3.74 17.93 -4.65
N LEU A 134 -4.14 16.84 -5.32
CA LEU A 134 -4.38 15.54 -4.72
C LEU A 134 -3.13 14.95 -4.03
N VAL A 135 -1.95 15.17 -4.60
CA VAL A 135 -0.68 14.75 -3.98
C VAL A 135 -0.11 15.77 -2.99
N GLY A 136 -0.92 16.78 -2.62
CA GLY A 136 -0.56 17.79 -1.62
C GLY A 136 0.54 18.75 -2.07
N LEU A 137 0.53 19.11 -3.35
CA LEU A 137 1.36 20.17 -3.92
C LEU A 137 0.48 21.34 -4.37
N ASP A 138 1.03 22.56 -4.35
CA ASP A 138 0.34 23.73 -4.88
C ASP A 138 0.54 23.81 -6.40
N PRO A 139 -0.53 23.78 -7.22
CA PRO A 139 -0.42 23.87 -8.67
C PRO A 139 0.20 25.18 -9.17
N GLU A 140 -0.08 26.31 -8.53
CA GLU A 140 0.45 27.62 -8.95
C GLU A 140 1.97 27.69 -8.76
N GLU A 141 2.48 27.07 -7.70
CA GLU A 141 3.91 27.03 -7.40
C GLU A 141 4.63 25.93 -8.20
N HIS A 142 4.02 24.74 -8.29
CA HIS A 142 4.75 23.54 -8.71
C HIS A 142 4.53 23.13 -10.16
N ALA A 143 3.39 23.45 -10.80
CA ALA A 143 3.07 22.94 -12.14
C ALA A 143 4.15 23.27 -13.18
N ARG A 144 4.68 24.50 -13.15
CA ARG A 144 5.70 24.97 -14.11
C ARG A 144 7.15 24.72 -13.68
N THR A 145 7.35 24.06 -12.52
CA THR A 145 8.67 23.79 -11.95
C THR A 145 9.29 22.55 -12.62
N TYR A 146 10.61 22.53 -12.75
CA TYR A 146 11.36 21.37 -13.24
C TYR A 146 11.71 20.41 -12.10
N PRO A 147 11.82 19.09 -12.35
CA PRO A 147 12.15 18.09 -11.34
C PRO A 147 13.43 18.37 -10.54
N SER A 148 14.41 19.06 -11.15
CA SER A 148 15.67 19.43 -10.48
C SER A 148 15.51 20.41 -9.33
N LYS A 149 14.39 21.17 -9.29
CA LYS A 149 14.09 22.15 -8.24
C LYS A 149 13.20 21.58 -7.12
N LEU A 150 12.76 20.33 -7.26
CA LEU A 150 11.91 19.65 -6.28
C LEU A 150 12.74 18.89 -5.25
N SER A 151 12.24 18.78 -4.02
CA SER A 151 12.75 17.85 -3.02
C SER A 151 12.54 16.39 -3.45
N GLY A 152 13.20 15.42 -2.79
CA GLY A 152 12.99 13.99 -3.05
C GLY A 152 11.53 13.59 -2.91
N GLY A 153 10.88 14.01 -1.80
CA GLY A 153 9.46 13.71 -1.55
C GLY A 153 8.51 14.39 -2.56
N GLN A 154 8.80 15.64 -2.97
CA GLN A 154 8.00 16.30 -4.02
C GLN A 154 8.12 15.57 -5.36
N ARG A 155 9.33 15.14 -5.75
CA ARG A 155 9.50 14.31 -6.98
C ARG A 155 8.69 13.03 -6.91
N GLN A 156 8.68 12.36 -5.74
CA GLN A 156 7.90 11.13 -5.52
C GLN A 156 6.40 11.38 -5.73
N ARG A 157 5.86 12.45 -5.14
CA ARG A 157 4.45 12.88 -5.29
C ARG A 157 4.10 13.15 -6.76
N VAL A 158 4.96 13.82 -7.49
CA VAL A 158 4.78 14.04 -8.94
C VAL A 158 4.82 12.72 -9.71
N GLY A 159 5.69 11.77 -9.33
CA GLY A 159 5.73 10.42 -9.90
C GLY A 159 4.43 9.66 -9.68
N LEU A 160 3.85 9.77 -8.49
CA LEU A 160 2.54 9.19 -8.16
C LEU A 160 1.42 9.86 -8.98
N ALA A 161 1.38 11.19 -9.03
CA ALA A 161 0.43 11.94 -9.86
C ALA A 161 0.50 11.52 -11.34
N ARG A 162 1.71 11.36 -11.88
CA ARG A 162 1.91 10.88 -13.27
C ARG A 162 1.34 9.47 -13.48
N ALA A 163 1.57 8.56 -12.53
CA ALA A 163 1.07 7.19 -12.63
C ALA A 163 -0.47 7.14 -12.63
N MET A 164 -1.13 8.06 -11.92
CA MET A 164 -2.59 8.18 -11.84
C MET A 164 -3.22 9.01 -12.97
N ALA A 165 -2.42 9.67 -13.82
CA ALA A 165 -2.90 10.69 -14.73
C ALA A 165 -3.96 10.19 -15.72
N ALA A 166 -3.78 8.99 -16.26
CA ALA A 166 -4.71 8.36 -17.20
C ALA A 166 -5.86 7.58 -16.53
N ASP A 167 -6.04 7.72 -15.22
CA ASP A 167 -7.03 6.95 -14.42
C ASP A 167 -6.95 5.43 -14.64
N PRO A 168 -5.76 4.80 -14.47
CA PRO A 168 -5.58 3.38 -14.79
C PRO A 168 -6.36 2.47 -13.83
N PRO A 169 -6.88 1.29 -14.27
CA PRO A 169 -7.50 0.30 -13.42
C PRO A 169 -6.51 -0.40 -12.47
N LEU A 170 -5.23 -0.42 -12.84
CA LEU A 170 -4.12 -1.07 -12.14
C LEU A 170 -2.94 -0.14 -11.96
N MET A 171 -2.36 -0.13 -10.77
CA MET A 171 -1.12 0.55 -10.45
C MET A 171 -0.03 -0.43 -10.00
N LEU A 172 1.17 -0.27 -10.51
CA LEU A 172 2.37 -0.99 -10.10
C LEU A 172 3.31 -0.03 -9.40
N MET A 173 3.78 -0.39 -8.20
CA MET A 173 4.66 0.46 -7.38
C MET A 173 5.86 -0.33 -6.90
N ASP A 174 7.06 0.05 -7.35
CA ASP A 174 8.31 -0.60 -6.98
C ASP A 174 9.07 0.27 -5.98
N GLU A 175 9.01 -0.07 -4.70
CA GLU A 175 9.60 0.65 -3.55
C GLU A 175 9.31 2.17 -3.57
N PRO A 176 8.03 2.58 -3.68
CA PRO A 176 7.68 3.98 -3.96
C PRO A 176 8.11 4.96 -2.87
N PHE A 177 8.38 4.51 -1.66
CA PHE A 177 8.77 5.37 -0.52
C PHE A 177 10.20 5.11 -0.01
N GLY A 178 10.98 4.25 -0.69
CA GLY A 178 12.29 3.80 -0.22
C GLY A 178 13.34 4.90 -0.01
N ALA A 179 13.29 5.97 -0.80
CA ALA A 179 14.28 7.07 -0.76
C ALA A 179 13.81 8.31 0.01
N ILE A 180 12.80 8.17 0.88
CA ILE A 180 12.18 9.27 1.62
C ILE A 180 12.51 9.16 3.11
N ASP A 181 12.75 10.29 3.78
CA ASP A 181 12.94 10.33 5.23
C ASP A 181 11.69 9.78 5.99
N PRO A 182 11.85 9.23 7.20
CA PRO A 182 10.78 8.54 7.90
C PRO A 182 9.51 9.38 8.12
N ILE A 183 9.66 10.66 8.50
CA ILE A 183 8.52 11.54 8.83
C ILE A 183 7.71 11.85 7.56
N THR A 184 8.40 12.22 6.50
CA THR A 184 7.76 12.49 5.19
C THR A 184 7.15 11.21 4.60
N ARG A 185 7.81 10.06 4.78
CA ARG A 185 7.32 8.75 4.32
C ARG A 185 5.99 8.41 4.97
N GLU A 186 5.90 8.49 6.28
CA GLU A 186 4.67 8.19 7.02
C GLU A 186 3.49 9.03 6.53
N ARG A 187 3.71 10.34 6.39
CA ARG A 187 2.70 11.26 5.85
C ARG A 187 2.27 10.88 4.43
N LEU A 188 3.22 10.54 3.54
CA LEU A 188 2.92 10.15 2.16
C LEU A 188 2.14 8.85 2.08
N GLN A 189 2.44 7.89 2.94
CA GLN A 189 1.68 6.65 3.06
C GLN A 189 0.24 6.92 3.48
N ASP A 190 0.03 7.77 4.49
CA ASP A 190 -1.31 8.14 4.96
C ASP A 190 -2.09 8.90 3.88
N ASP A 191 -1.43 9.83 3.18
CA ASP A 191 -2.02 10.56 2.05
C ASP A 191 -2.43 9.60 0.93
N PHE A 192 -1.56 8.62 0.61
CA PHE A 192 -1.85 7.60 -0.39
C PHE A 192 -3.01 6.69 0.00
N LEU A 193 -3.07 6.22 1.26
CA LEU A 193 -4.17 5.38 1.74
C LEU A 193 -5.52 6.13 1.70
N ARG A 194 -5.55 7.39 2.12
CA ARG A 194 -6.75 8.25 2.00
C ARG A 194 -7.19 8.40 0.55
N LEU A 195 -6.24 8.62 -0.35
CA LEU A 195 -6.50 8.68 -1.76
C LEU A 195 -7.06 7.36 -2.30
N HIS A 196 -6.40 6.24 -1.97
CA HIS A 196 -6.80 4.91 -2.42
C HIS A 196 -8.24 4.57 -1.99
N GLN A 197 -8.66 4.95 -0.77
CA GLN A 197 -10.05 4.79 -0.31
C GLN A 197 -11.07 5.47 -1.23
N THR A 198 -10.67 6.57 -1.89
CA THR A 198 -11.53 7.33 -2.80
C THR A 198 -11.52 6.76 -4.23
N ILE A 199 -10.34 6.40 -4.73
CA ILE A 199 -10.19 5.95 -6.14
C ILE A 199 -10.38 4.44 -6.32
N ARG A 200 -10.14 3.63 -5.27
CA ARG A 200 -10.32 2.17 -5.26
C ARG A 200 -9.71 1.46 -6.48
N LYS A 201 -8.47 1.77 -6.84
CA LYS A 201 -7.73 1.09 -7.91
C LYS A 201 -7.02 -0.15 -7.37
N THR A 202 -6.80 -1.16 -8.21
CA THR A 202 -5.95 -2.29 -7.83
C THR A 202 -4.50 -1.85 -7.82
N VAL A 203 -3.77 -2.21 -6.77
CA VAL A 203 -2.37 -1.82 -6.60
C VAL A 203 -1.51 -3.04 -6.30
N ILE A 204 -0.44 -3.25 -7.06
CA ILE A 204 0.65 -4.15 -6.68
C ILE A 204 1.79 -3.29 -6.16
N PHE A 205 2.09 -3.45 -4.88
CA PHE A 205 3.06 -2.65 -4.15
C PHE A 205 4.24 -3.52 -3.72
N VAL A 206 5.45 -3.14 -4.10
CA VAL A 206 6.68 -3.85 -3.70
C VAL A 206 7.38 -3.07 -2.61
N THR A 207 7.73 -3.74 -1.53
CA THR A 207 8.60 -3.20 -0.48
C THR A 207 9.50 -4.28 0.11
N HIS A 208 10.50 -3.88 0.88
CA HIS A 208 11.30 -4.75 1.74
C HIS A 208 11.04 -4.52 3.23
N ASP A 209 10.17 -3.57 3.57
CA ASP A 209 9.80 -3.18 4.93
C ASP A 209 8.47 -3.84 5.33
N ILE A 210 8.51 -4.68 6.37
CA ILE A 210 7.32 -5.41 6.85
C ILE A 210 6.29 -4.46 7.49
N ASP A 211 6.73 -3.40 8.17
CA ASP A 211 5.83 -2.44 8.80
C ASP A 211 5.10 -1.62 7.73
N GLU A 212 5.80 -1.29 6.63
CA GLU A 212 5.17 -0.68 5.46
C GLU A 212 4.14 -1.63 4.81
N ALA A 213 4.48 -2.92 4.66
CA ALA A 213 3.57 -3.91 4.10
C ALA A 213 2.29 -4.07 4.95
N ILE A 214 2.43 -4.10 6.26
CA ILE A 214 1.31 -4.19 7.21
C ILE A 214 0.43 -2.93 7.16
N LYS A 215 1.05 -1.75 7.02
CA LYS A 215 0.33 -0.47 6.98
C LYS A 215 -0.43 -0.29 5.67
N MET A 216 0.19 -0.69 4.54
CA MET A 216 -0.29 -0.37 3.20
C MET A 216 -1.21 -1.42 2.60
N GLY A 217 -1.03 -2.70 2.95
CA GLY A 217 -1.64 -3.82 2.23
C GLY A 217 -3.01 -4.22 2.75
N ASP A 218 -3.97 -4.42 1.86
CA ASP A 218 -5.16 -5.23 2.14
C ASP A 218 -4.77 -6.71 2.20
N ARG A 219 -3.81 -7.11 1.32
CA ARG A 219 -3.18 -8.43 1.33
C ARG A 219 -1.67 -8.33 1.18
N ILE A 220 -0.96 -9.30 1.77
CA ILE A 220 0.50 -9.41 1.68
C ILE A 220 0.86 -10.77 1.09
N ALA A 221 1.69 -10.75 0.04
CA ALA A 221 2.32 -11.93 -0.53
C ALA A 221 3.80 -11.97 -0.11
N ILE A 222 4.15 -12.90 0.76
CA ILE A 222 5.53 -13.10 1.22
C ILE A 222 6.22 -14.09 0.29
N LEU A 223 7.27 -13.61 -0.38
CA LEU A 223 8.05 -14.40 -1.33
C LEU A 223 9.38 -14.86 -0.69
N ARG A 224 9.76 -16.13 -0.92
CA ARG A 224 11.07 -16.68 -0.59
C ARG A 224 12.09 -16.39 -1.70
N PRO A 225 13.40 -16.56 -1.45
CA PRO A 225 14.40 -16.60 -2.53
C PRO A 225 13.98 -17.54 -3.65
N GLY A 226 14.12 -17.11 -4.91
CA GLY A 226 13.64 -17.84 -6.08
C GLY A 226 12.16 -17.61 -6.41
N GLY A 227 11.52 -16.62 -5.80
CA GLY A 227 10.17 -16.17 -6.14
C GLY A 227 9.06 -17.18 -5.81
N LEU A 228 9.30 -18.03 -4.81
CA LEU A 228 8.31 -18.96 -4.28
C LEU A 228 7.37 -18.24 -3.31
N LEU A 229 6.07 -18.41 -3.48
CA LEU A 229 5.07 -17.87 -2.55
C LEU A 229 5.13 -18.65 -1.23
N ALA A 230 5.47 -17.97 -0.13
CA ALA A 230 5.51 -18.54 1.21
C ALA A 230 4.18 -18.39 1.95
N HIS A 231 3.54 -17.23 1.82
CA HIS A 231 2.24 -16.93 2.43
C HIS A 231 1.55 -15.82 1.65
N TYR A 232 0.23 -15.92 1.51
CA TYR A 232 -0.62 -14.90 0.91
C TYR A 232 -1.91 -14.78 1.71
N ASP A 233 -2.08 -13.70 2.43
CA ASP A 233 -3.27 -13.44 3.25
C ASP A 233 -3.35 -11.95 3.66
N THR A 234 -4.35 -11.61 4.46
CA THR A 234 -4.44 -10.30 5.11
C THR A 234 -3.30 -10.11 6.13
N PRO A 235 -2.88 -8.86 6.42
CA PRO A 235 -1.88 -8.60 7.46
C PRO A 235 -2.22 -9.21 8.81
N GLU A 236 -3.49 -9.17 9.22
CA GLU A 236 -3.94 -9.74 10.49
C GLU A 236 -3.71 -11.25 10.54
N ASN A 237 -4.09 -11.99 9.50
CA ASN A 237 -3.92 -13.44 9.42
C ASN A 237 -2.44 -13.85 9.40
N ILE A 238 -1.61 -13.15 8.62
CA ILE A 238 -0.17 -13.42 8.54
C ILE A 238 0.51 -13.24 9.91
N LEU A 239 0.16 -12.19 10.64
CA LEU A 239 0.71 -11.93 11.97
C LEU A 239 0.18 -12.90 13.02
N ALA A 240 -1.10 -13.31 12.92
CA ALA A 240 -1.74 -14.23 13.86
C ALA A 240 -1.29 -15.68 13.66
N LYS A 241 -1.23 -16.13 12.38
CA LYS A 241 -0.97 -17.53 12.00
C LYS A 241 0.03 -17.60 10.83
N PRO A 242 1.33 -17.34 11.06
CA PRO A 242 2.34 -17.52 10.02
C PRO A 242 2.31 -18.94 9.47
N ALA A 243 2.38 -19.09 8.14
CA ALA A 243 2.28 -20.39 7.49
C ALA A 243 3.40 -21.38 7.89
N ASP A 244 4.57 -20.85 8.25
CA ASP A 244 5.72 -21.63 8.69
C ASP A 244 6.77 -20.78 9.41
N ASP A 245 7.87 -21.43 9.85
CA ASP A 245 8.97 -20.78 10.56
C ASP A 245 9.69 -19.69 9.77
N PHE A 246 9.73 -19.78 8.44
CA PHE A 246 10.31 -18.74 7.60
C PHE A 246 9.45 -17.48 7.69
N VAL A 247 8.15 -17.60 7.52
CA VAL A 247 7.20 -16.48 7.63
C VAL A 247 7.22 -15.90 9.04
N ALA A 248 7.20 -16.76 10.07
CA ALA A 248 7.26 -16.34 11.48
C ALA A 248 8.50 -15.49 11.80
N ARG A 249 9.68 -15.93 11.33
CA ARG A 249 10.93 -15.16 11.48
C ARG A 249 10.94 -13.89 10.64
N PHE A 250 10.35 -13.93 9.45
CA PHE A 250 10.33 -12.79 8.53
C PHE A 250 9.47 -11.64 9.07
N VAL A 251 8.29 -11.94 9.65
CA VAL A 251 7.41 -10.91 10.24
C VAL A 251 7.93 -10.39 11.59
N GLY A 252 8.82 -11.13 12.25
CA GLY A 252 9.50 -10.72 13.48
C GLY A 252 8.85 -11.22 14.76
N ALA A 253 9.62 -11.20 15.85
CA ALA A 253 9.17 -11.62 17.18
C ALA A 253 8.13 -10.65 17.77
N ASP A 254 8.10 -9.41 17.31
CA ASP A 254 7.20 -8.34 17.73
C ASP A 254 5.84 -8.35 17.01
N ARG A 255 5.50 -9.46 16.33
CA ARG A 255 4.24 -9.62 15.56
C ARG A 255 2.98 -9.30 16.38
N GLY A 256 3.00 -9.57 17.71
CA GLY A 256 1.91 -9.20 18.61
C GLY A 256 1.69 -7.68 18.65
N LEU A 257 2.77 -6.91 18.80
CA LEU A 257 2.71 -5.44 18.78
C LEU A 257 2.28 -4.91 17.41
N LYS A 258 2.74 -5.55 16.33
CA LYS A 258 2.31 -5.19 14.97
C LYS A 258 0.81 -5.44 14.75
N ARG A 259 0.24 -6.51 15.35
CA ARG A 259 -1.21 -6.74 15.32
C ARG A 259 -1.99 -5.62 16.01
N LEU A 260 -1.48 -5.10 17.14
CA LEU A 260 -2.12 -3.97 17.84
C LEU A 260 -2.11 -2.68 17.01
N SER A 261 -1.20 -2.52 16.05
CA SER A 261 -1.19 -1.37 15.14
C SER A 261 -2.22 -1.45 14.02
N LEU A 262 -2.83 -2.62 13.79
CA LEU A 262 -3.90 -2.78 12.80
C LEU A 262 -5.24 -2.23 13.28
N ARG A 263 -5.48 -2.18 14.60
CA ARG A 263 -6.75 -1.77 15.21
C ARG A 263 -6.63 -0.43 15.88
N THR A 264 -7.75 0.32 15.88
CA THR A 264 -7.93 1.54 16.65
C THR A 264 -8.71 1.25 17.94
N LEU A 265 -8.69 2.17 18.90
CA LEU A 265 -9.48 2.07 20.12
C LEU A 265 -11.00 2.06 19.87
N ARG A 266 -11.45 2.60 18.72
CA ARG A 266 -12.86 2.54 18.28
C ARG A 266 -13.32 1.13 17.92
N GLU A 267 -12.39 0.27 17.48
CA GLU A 267 -12.65 -1.08 16.96
C GLU A 267 -12.57 -2.17 18.02
N ILE A 268 -12.34 -1.79 19.28
CA ILE A 268 -12.30 -2.71 20.42
C ILE A 268 -13.41 -2.40 21.40
N GLU A 269 -13.85 -3.41 22.15
CA GLU A 269 -14.80 -3.25 23.23
C GLU A 269 -14.12 -2.56 24.42
N LEU A 270 -14.61 -1.40 24.83
CA LEU A 270 -14.08 -0.63 25.92
C LEU A 270 -14.74 -1.04 27.23
N LEU A 271 -14.00 -0.93 28.33
CA LEU A 271 -14.56 -1.01 29.67
C LEU A 271 -15.30 0.28 30.04
N ASP A 272 -16.21 0.22 30.99
CA ASP A 272 -16.87 1.40 31.53
C ASP A 272 -15.84 2.38 32.08
N ALA A 273 -16.05 3.67 31.83
CA ALA A 273 -15.17 4.70 32.36
C ALA A 273 -15.35 4.81 33.90
N PRO A 274 -14.26 5.03 34.64
CA PRO A 274 -14.38 5.26 36.08
C PRO A 274 -15.13 6.56 36.36
N PRO A 275 -15.68 6.74 37.60
CA PRO A 275 -16.30 7.99 38.02
C PRO A 275 -15.37 9.18 37.80
N GLU A 276 -15.94 10.36 37.55
CA GLU A 276 -15.13 11.57 37.27
C GLU A 276 -14.10 11.89 38.37
N THR A 277 -14.41 11.55 39.60
CA THR A 277 -13.51 11.74 40.76
C THR A 277 -12.24 10.89 40.71
N GLU A 278 -12.22 9.80 39.96
CA GLU A 278 -11.09 8.86 39.81
C GLU A 278 -10.32 9.06 38.50
N ARG A 279 -10.77 9.97 37.64
CA ARG A 279 -10.12 10.26 36.35
C ARG A 279 -8.88 11.16 36.43
N PRO A 280 -8.71 12.04 37.44
CA PRO A 280 -7.54 12.92 37.50
C PRO A 280 -6.25 12.11 37.50
N GLY A 281 -5.33 12.44 36.55
CA GLY A 281 -4.05 11.77 36.39
C GLY A 281 -4.04 10.54 35.48
N LEU A 282 -5.19 10.06 35.04
CA LEU A 282 -5.23 9.03 33.99
C LEU A 282 -4.87 9.61 32.63
N PRO A 283 -3.99 8.95 31.86
CA PRO A 283 -3.74 9.36 30.48
C PRO A 283 -4.99 9.17 29.63
N SER A 284 -5.11 9.95 28.56
CA SER A 284 -6.21 9.83 27.62
C SER A 284 -5.73 9.78 26.18
N ALA A 285 -6.50 9.13 25.32
CA ALA A 285 -6.29 9.11 23.88
C ALA A 285 -7.63 9.12 23.14
N SER A 286 -7.64 9.61 21.89
CA SER A 286 -8.83 9.58 21.07
C SER A 286 -9.17 8.16 20.62
N GLU A 287 -10.44 7.87 20.35
CA GLU A 287 -10.90 6.59 19.81
C GLU A 287 -10.24 6.21 18.47
N GLY A 288 -9.72 7.17 17.71
CA GLY A 288 -8.95 6.94 16.49
C GLY A 288 -7.51 6.50 16.72
N THR A 289 -7.00 6.55 17.96
CA THR A 289 -5.65 6.13 18.32
C THR A 289 -5.48 4.63 18.12
N LYS A 290 -4.34 4.20 17.53
CA LYS A 290 -4.02 2.78 17.40
C LYS A 290 -3.83 2.13 18.78
N VAL A 291 -4.27 0.87 18.93
CA VAL A 291 -4.17 0.14 20.20
C VAL A 291 -2.70 0.02 20.68
N ARG A 292 -1.76 -0.13 19.72
CA ARG A 292 -0.31 -0.10 20.00
C ARG A 292 0.14 1.20 20.64
N ASP A 293 -0.33 2.34 20.12
CA ASP A 293 0.06 3.66 20.58
C ASP A 293 -0.56 3.95 21.97
N ALA A 294 -1.81 3.50 22.19
CA ALA A 294 -2.43 3.53 23.51
C ALA A 294 -1.63 2.74 24.54
N LEU A 295 -1.17 1.53 24.19
CA LEU A 295 -0.27 0.74 25.05
C LEU A 295 1.03 1.51 25.35
N SER A 296 1.62 2.16 24.35
CA SER A 296 2.83 2.98 24.54
C SER A 296 2.60 4.14 25.51
N ILE A 297 1.47 4.85 25.41
CA ILE A 297 1.08 5.92 26.32
C ILE A 297 0.97 5.39 27.76
N MET A 298 0.32 4.23 27.95
CA MET A 298 0.14 3.61 29.28
C MET A 298 1.49 3.24 29.90
N LEU A 299 2.38 2.60 29.14
CA LEU A 299 3.72 2.21 29.60
C LEU A 299 4.56 3.44 29.95
N THR A 300 4.53 4.48 29.14
CA THR A 300 5.32 5.71 29.34
C THR A 300 4.82 6.51 30.53
N SER A 301 3.51 6.56 30.77
CA SER A 301 2.90 7.24 31.89
C SER A 301 2.95 6.42 33.21
N GLY A 302 3.33 5.14 33.14
CA GLY A 302 3.29 4.22 34.28
C GLY A 302 1.87 3.87 34.76
N ASN A 303 0.86 4.12 33.91
CA ASN A 303 -0.55 3.87 34.23
C ASN A 303 -1.04 2.60 33.54
N PRO A 304 -1.67 1.64 34.21
CA PRO A 304 -2.20 0.42 33.63
C PRO A 304 -3.53 0.65 32.87
N SER A 305 -4.07 1.88 32.92
CA SER A 305 -5.35 2.26 32.34
C SER A 305 -5.25 3.57 31.58
N LEU A 306 -6.06 3.70 30.51
CA LEU A 306 -6.12 4.88 29.67
C LEU A 306 -7.58 5.20 29.32
N LEU A 307 -7.99 6.46 29.46
CA LEU A 307 -9.30 6.94 29.06
C LEU A 307 -9.39 7.11 27.54
N VAL A 308 -10.49 6.65 26.97
CA VAL A 308 -10.75 6.80 25.53
C VAL A 308 -11.77 7.91 25.33
N THR A 309 -11.44 8.89 24.49
CA THR A 309 -12.31 10.04 24.19
C THR A 309 -12.75 10.05 22.75
N ASP A 310 -13.92 10.62 22.47
CA ASP A 310 -14.35 10.94 21.09
C ASP A 310 -13.67 12.21 20.56
N GLY A 311 -14.09 12.64 19.34
CA GLY A 311 -13.58 13.85 18.69
C GLY A 311 -13.93 15.17 19.41
N GLU A 312 -14.91 15.14 20.36
CA GLU A 312 -15.35 16.29 21.14
C GLU A 312 -14.71 16.29 22.56
N GLY A 313 -13.89 15.28 22.87
CA GLY A 313 -13.22 15.13 24.17
C GLY A 313 -14.09 14.44 25.23
N THR A 314 -15.26 13.93 24.86
CA THR A 314 -16.12 13.18 25.79
C THR A 314 -15.55 11.77 26.03
N VAL A 315 -15.47 11.35 27.29
CA VAL A 315 -14.99 10.01 27.65
C VAL A 315 -16.01 8.95 27.23
N ARG A 316 -15.58 8.03 26.37
CA ARG A 316 -16.37 6.91 25.85
C ARG A 316 -16.18 5.62 26.65
N GLY A 317 -15.06 5.48 27.33
CA GLY A 317 -14.73 4.31 28.11
C GLY A 317 -13.27 4.30 28.54
N MET A 318 -12.80 3.14 28.93
CA MET A 318 -11.42 2.93 29.38
C MET A 318 -10.85 1.67 28.74
N VAL A 319 -9.56 1.68 28.45
CA VAL A 319 -8.79 0.50 28.07
C VAL A 319 -7.73 0.21 29.12
N THR A 320 -7.47 -1.08 29.38
CA THR A 320 -6.44 -1.54 30.33
C THR A 320 -5.40 -2.41 29.62
N ILE A 321 -4.23 -2.57 30.22
CA ILE A 321 -3.18 -3.49 29.72
C ILE A 321 -3.72 -4.91 29.62
N ASP A 322 -4.53 -5.36 30.60
CA ASP A 322 -5.12 -6.70 30.59
C ASP A 322 -6.07 -6.89 29.41
N LEU A 323 -6.90 -5.89 29.09
CA LEU A 323 -7.78 -5.91 27.91
C LEU A 323 -6.96 -6.02 26.63
N ILE A 324 -5.91 -5.21 26.47
CA ILE A 324 -5.03 -5.26 25.29
C ILE A 324 -4.34 -6.64 25.19
N THR A 325 -3.89 -7.19 26.31
CA THR A 325 -3.26 -8.52 26.36
C THR A 325 -4.25 -9.62 25.98
N ALA A 326 -5.51 -9.52 26.41
CA ALA A 326 -6.57 -10.45 26.01
C ALA A 326 -6.85 -10.44 24.51
N LEU A 327 -6.77 -9.27 23.83
CA LEU A 327 -6.91 -9.15 22.37
C LEU A 327 -5.86 -9.97 21.61
N LEU A 328 -4.65 -10.12 22.16
CA LEU A 328 -3.59 -10.94 21.56
C LEU A 328 -3.82 -12.43 21.78
N SER A 329 -4.44 -12.82 22.91
CA SER A 329 -4.65 -14.22 23.32
C SER A 329 -5.87 -14.89 22.64
N THR A 330 -6.88 -14.11 22.30
CA THR A 330 -8.19 -14.64 21.82
C THR A 330 -8.07 -15.38 20.50
N THR A 331 -7.04 -15.12 19.69
CA THR A 331 -6.81 -15.77 18.40
C THR A 331 -6.17 -17.16 18.51
N GLU A 332 -5.53 -17.49 19.63
CA GLU A 332 -4.95 -18.82 19.84
C GLU A 332 -6.02 -19.88 20.25
N ARG A 333 -7.14 -19.43 20.82
CA ARG A 333 -8.21 -20.34 21.29
C ARG A 333 -9.17 -20.84 20.21
N SER A 334 -9.21 -20.21 19.03
CA SER A 334 -10.06 -20.65 17.91
C SER A 334 -9.42 -21.73 17.01
N ALA A 335 -8.29 -22.30 17.39
CA ALA A 335 -7.52 -23.25 16.59
C ALA A 335 -7.17 -24.55 17.35
N VAL A 336 -8.10 -25.06 18.16
CA VAL A 336 -8.05 -26.45 18.63
C VAL A 336 -9.22 -27.18 17.97
N PRO A 337 -8.95 -28.26 17.19
CA PRO A 337 -9.94 -29.00 16.42
C PRO A 337 -10.98 -29.69 17.30
#